data_c40502b0da60ed351cfe5227fb39d65e
#
_entry.id   c40502b0da60ed351cfe5227fb39d65e
#
_cell.length_a   1.000
_cell.length_b   1.000
_cell.length_c   1.000
_cell.angle_alpha   90.00
_cell.angle_beta   90.00
_cell.angle_gamma   90.00
#
_symmetry.space_group_name_H-M   'P 1'
#
loop_
_entity.id
_entity.type
_entity.pdbx_description
1 polymer ?
#
loop_
_entity_poly.entity_id
_entity_poly.type
_entity_poly.pdbx_seq_one_letter_code
_entity_poly.pdbx_strand_id
1 'polypeptide(L)'
;ERGFNIILTARREERLIALTKDLQDRYGVHADYVTGDLASPETPQEIYNFCKERNYEVEVLVNNAGYGLPKQFHETPMEDEEKNIRVLSTSVIALSKIFIPDMLERKSGKIMIISSVASFAPPSTLQVLYGPLKTFMNRFSDALNVNYKHKGISSTAVCPGFVVTEFHTSSGVQDAMDKVPAFMKLNAKDVAAEAVEATLSSKSYCIPGKRYRAIVFLMKYTPFIMKLLSNTLSGGRYAKK
;
A
#
# COMPACT_ATOMS: atom_id res chain seq x y z
N GLU A 1 6.34 -0.44 19.15
CA GLU A 1 5.56 -1.35 20.00
C GLU A 1 6.00 -2.83 19.87
N ARG A 2 6.61 -3.24 18.73
CA ARG A 2 7.08 -4.61 18.47
C ARG A 2 8.60 -4.76 18.57
N GLY A 3 9.33 -3.69 18.94
CA GLY A 3 10.78 -3.69 19.10
C GLY A 3 11.59 -3.67 17.80
N PHE A 4 10.98 -3.48 16.64
CA PHE A 4 11.71 -3.30 15.39
C PHE A 4 12.36 -1.93 15.32
N ASN A 5 13.58 -1.88 14.84
CA ASN A 5 14.20 -0.66 14.34
C ASN A 5 13.51 -0.25 13.03
N ILE A 6 13.46 1.05 12.75
CA ILE A 6 12.66 1.57 11.64
C ILE A 6 13.51 2.45 10.74
N ILE A 7 13.39 2.25 9.44
CA ILE A 7 13.91 3.17 8.42
C ILE A 7 12.71 3.75 7.68
N LEU A 8 12.60 5.05 7.66
CA LEU A 8 11.49 5.78 7.04
C LEU A 8 11.93 6.40 5.72
N THR A 9 11.05 6.35 4.70
CA THR A 9 11.26 7.07 3.45
C THR A 9 10.02 7.86 3.07
N ALA A 10 10.21 9.15 2.80
CA ALA A 10 9.20 10.05 2.27
C ALA A 10 9.86 11.29 1.65
N ARG A 11 9.04 12.16 1.01
CA ARG A 11 9.52 13.39 0.37
C ARG A 11 9.72 14.57 1.33
N ARG A 12 9.01 14.57 2.47
CA ARG A 12 8.99 15.68 3.44
C ARG A 12 9.95 15.37 4.59
N GLU A 13 11.16 15.91 4.50
CA GLU A 13 12.24 15.63 5.45
C GLU A 13 11.90 16.06 6.86
N GLU A 14 11.29 17.24 7.03
CA GLU A 14 10.91 17.77 8.35
C GLU A 14 9.94 16.84 9.09
N ARG A 15 9.06 16.13 8.35
CA ARG A 15 8.17 15.12 8.94
C ARG A 15 8.90 13.85 9.31
N LEU A 16 9.89 13.44 8.52
CA LEU A 16 10.73 12.29 8.82
C LEU A 16 11.54 12.52 10.08
N ILE A 17 12.18 13.70 10.22
CA ILE A 17 12.92 14.10 11.43
C ILE A 17 12.01 14.03 12.66
N ALA A 18 10.85 14.66 12.60
CA ALA A 18 9.91 14.67 13.72
C ALA A 18 9.45 13.26 14.11
N LEU A 19 9.13 12.42 13.11
CA LEU A 19 8.63 11.07 13.34
C LEU A 19 9.72 10.11 13.85
N THR A 20 10.95 10.20 13.34
CA THR A 20 12.06 9.37 13.85
C THR A 20 12.34 9.69 15.30
N LYS A 21 12.37 10.98 15.67
CA LYS A 21 12.53 11.40 17.06
C LYS A 21 11.39 10.87 17.95
N ASP A 22 10.13 11.04 17.54
CA ASP A 22 8.98 10.53 18.31
C ASP A 22 9.08 9.01 18.53
N LEU A 23 9.49 8.26 17.50
CA LEU A 23 9.64 6.79 17.61
C LEU A 23 10.77 6.40 18.57
N GLN A 24 11.91 7.10 18.54
CA GLN A 24 13.02 6.88 19.45
C GLN A 24 12.61 7.18 20.91
N ASP A 25 12.00 8.36 21.12
CA ASP A 25 11.61 8.83 22.45
C ASP A 25 10.53 7.94 23.10
N ARG A 26 9.55 7.47 22.31
CA ARG A 26 8.41 6.70 22.84
C ARG A 26 8.65 5.21 22.96
N TYR A 27 9.47 4.63 22.11
CA TYR A 27 9.61 3.18 22.01
C TYR A 27 11.03 2.67 22.27
N GLY A 28 12.01 3.56 22.38
CA GLY A 28 13.41 3.18 22.63
C GLY A 28 14.04 2.39 21.47
N VAL A 29 13.45 2.43 20.27
CA VAL A 29 13.97 1.75 19.07
C VAL A 29 14.90 2.68 18.30
N HIS A 30 15.82 2.11 17.52
CA HIS A 30 16.55 2.91 16.55
C HIS A 30 15.62 3.25 15.39
N ALA A 31 15.54 4.55 15.06
CA ALA A 31 14.79 5.04 13.92
C ALA A 31 15.67 5.95 13.07
N ASP A 32 15.70 5.74 11.77
CA ASP A 32 16.46 6.50 10.81
C ASP A 32 15.60 6.83 9.59
N TYR A 33 16.07 7.72 8.70
CA TYR A 33 15.31 8.08 7.53
C TYR A 33 16.20 8.35 6.31
N VAL A 34 15.58 8.19 5.15
CA VAL A 34 16.11 8.59 3.84
C VAL A 34 15.04 9.42 3.13
N THR A 35 15.38 10.66 2.78
CA THR A 35 14.48 11.50 1.97
C THR A 35 14.54 11.05 0.51
N GLY A 36 13.37 10.81 -0.11
CA GLY A 36 13.32 10.42 -1.51
C GLY A 36 11.91 10.47 -2.09
N ASP A 37 11.83 10.64 -3.40
CA ASP A 37 10.57 10.55 -4.16
C ASP A 37 10.53 9.25 -4.97
N LEU A 38 9.62 8.35 -4.63
CA LEU A 38 9.44 7.09 -5.36
C LEU A 38 8.91 7.25 -6.80
N ALA A 39 8.59 8.48 -7.21
CA ALA A 39 8.37 8.80 -8.61
C ALA A 39 9.71 8.88 -9.41
N SER A 40 10.86 9.06 -8.71
CA SER A 40 12.19 8.95 -9.33
C SER A 40 12.61 7.50 -9.45
N PRO A 41 13.19 7.09 -10.61
CA PRO A 41 13.69 5.72 -10.80
C PRO A 41 14.92 5.40 -9.94
N GLU A 42 15.67 6.39 -9.48
CA GLU A 42 16.91 6.26 -8.70
C GLU A 42 16.61 5.95 -7.21
N THR A 43 15.52 6.49 -6.67
CA THR A 43 15.21 6.42 -5.24
C THR A 43 15.22 5.00 -4.64
N PRO A 44 14.71 3.95 -5.30
CA PRO A 44 14.85 2.59 -4.76
C PRO A 44 16.29 2.15 -4.52
N GLN A 45 17.22 2.51 -5.40
CA GLN A 45 18.64 2.20 -5.25
C GLN A 45 19.28 3.04 -4.14
N GLU A 46 18.93 4.30 -4.02
CA GLU A 46 19.39 5.20 -2.95
C GLU A 46 19.00 4.68 -1.57
N ILE A 47 17.75 4.22 -1.41
CA ILE A 47 17.27 3.59 -0.16
C ILE A 47 18.09 2.33 0.17
N TYR A 48 18.35 1.49 -0.82
CA TYR A 48 19.12 0.28 -0.61
C TYR A 48 20.58 0.61 -0.23
N ASN A 49 21.22 1.53 -0.94
CA ASN A 49 22.59 1.96 -0.65
C ASN A 49 22.71 2.53 0.77
N PHE A 50 21.74 3.37 1.19
CA PHE A 50 21.65 3.89 2.54
C PHE A 50 21.64 2.78 3.59
N CYS A 51 20.86 1.71 3.36
CA CYS A 51 20.82 0.57 4.26
C CYS A 51 22.16 -0.19 4.29
N LYS A 52 22.77 -0.39 3.13
CA LYS A 52 24.05 -1.13 3.02
C LYS A 52 25.21 -0.37 3.68
N GLU A 53 25.32 0.93 3.47
CA GLU A 53 26.37 1.79 4.06
C GLU A 53 26.32 1.79 5.60
N ARG A 54 25.12 1.59 6.18
CA ARG A 54 24.91 1.53 7.62
C ARG A 54 24.85 0.12 8.20
N ASN A 55 25.08 -0.89 7.35
CA ASN A 55 24.97 -2.31 7.70
C ASN A 55 23.57 -2.66 8.30
N TYR A 56 22.50 -2.03 7.77
CA TYR A 56 21.15 -2.37 8.18
C TYR A 56 20.63 -3.59 7.43
N GLU A 57 20.16 -4.57 8.19
CA GLU A 57 19.47 -5.75 7.65
C GLU A 57 17.95 -5.49 7.64
N VAL A 58 17.38 -5.38 6.44
CA VAL A 58 15.94 -5.14 6.26
C VAL A 58 15.19 -6.47 6.32
N GLU A 59 14.60 -6.79 7.47
CA GLU A 59 13.78 -7.98 7.66
C GLU A 59 12.38 -7.84 7.05
N VAL A 60 11.79 -6.63 7.16
CA VAL A 60 10.46 -6.34 6.65
C VAL A 60 10.51 -5.13 5.72
N LEU A 61 10.26 -5.34 4.44
CA LEU A 61 10.09 -4.28 3.46
C LEU A 61 8.61 -3.88 3.37
N VAL A 62 8.28 -2.63 3.71
CA VAL A 62 6.91 -2.10 3.69
C VAL A 62 6.73 -1.14 2.51
N ASN A 63 6.07 -1.59 1.47
CA ASN A 63 5.68 -0.79 0.30
C ASN A 63 4.32 -0.12 0.59
N ASN A 64 4.37 1.05 1.23
CA ASN A 64 3.18 1.78 1.69
C ASN A 64 2.85 3.01 0.84
N ALA A 65 3.82 3.62 0.20
CA ALA A 65 3.63 4.86 -0.55
C ALA A 65 2.55 4.72 -1.62
N GLY A 66 1.73 5.76 -1.76
CA GLY A 66 0.67 5.78 -2.76
C GLY A 66 -0.24 6.99 -2.61
N TYR A 67 -0.87 7.35 -3.72
CA TYR A 67 -1.89 8.40 -3.80
C TYR A 67 -2.82 8.10 -4.97
N GLY A 68 -3.97 8.76 -5.02
CA GLY A 68 -4.89 8.70 -6.14
C GLY A 68 -4.86 10.00 -6.94
N LEU A 69 -5.35 9.98 -8.18
CA LEU A 69 -5.47 11.15 -9.05
C LEU A 69 -6.93 11.63 -9.05
N PRO A 70 -7.20 12.94 -8.79
CA PRO A 70 -8.57 13.40 -8.57
C PRO A 70 -9.34 13.67 -9.85
N LYS A 71 -8.64 13.85 -10.98
CA LYS A 71 -9.25 14.21 -12.28
C LYS A 71 -9.78 12.98 -13.01
N GLN A 72 -10.62 13.21 -14.01
CA GLN A 72 -11.02 12.16 -14.94
C GLN A 72 -9.83 11.75 -15.81
N PHE A 73 -9.84 10.53 -16.32
CA PHE A 73 -8.72 9.95 -17.05
C PHE A 73 -8.26 10.81 -18.24
N HIS A 74 -9.20 11.31 -19.05
CA HIS A 74 -8.87 12.14 -20.21
C HIS A 74 -8.44 13.57 -19.86
N GLU A 75 -8.62 14.01 -18.61
CA GLU A 75 -8.20 15.31 -18.09
C GLU A 75 -6.87 15.25 -17.35
N THR A 76 -6.40 14.05 -17.05
CA THR A 76 -5.15 13.85 -16.32
C THR A 76 -3.98 13.85 -17.29
N PRO A 77 -2.95 14.70 -17.10
CA PRO A 77 -1.73 14.65 -17.92
C PRO A 77 -1.08 13.29 -17.84
N MET A 78 -0.54 12.78 -18.95
CA MET A 78 0.14 11.48 -18.99
C MET A 78 1.32 11.40 -18.02
N GLU A 79 2.02 12.50 -17.82
CA GLU A 79 3.13 12.60 -16.86
C GLU A 79 2.68 12.31 -15.43
N ASP A 80 1.48 12.77 -15.02
CA ASP A 80 0.93 12.49 -13.70
C ASP A 80 0.52 11.01 -13.56
N GLU A 81 -0.03 10.41 -14.63
CA GLU A 81 -0.33 8.97 -14.67
C GLU A 81 0.95 8.13 -14.58
N GLU A 82 2.02 8.49 -15.30
CA GLU A 82 3.31 7.80 -15.25
C GLU A 82 3.94 7.88 -13.85
N LYS A 83 3.92 9.05 -13.21
CA LYS A 83 4.38 9.21 -11.83
C LYS A 83 3.55 8.34 -10.87
N ASN A 84 2.25 8.31 -11.05
CA ASN A 84 1.35 7.50 -10.22
C ASN A 84 1.61 6.00 -10.40
N ILE A 85 1.75 5.53 -11.65
CA ILE A 85 2.12 4.15 -11.98
C ILE A 85 3.48 3.81 -11.33
N ARG A 86 4.44 4.71 -11.41
CA ARG A 86 5.76 4.49 -10.81
C ARG A 86 5.66 4.31 -9.30
N VAL A 87 4.99 5.21 -8.60
CA VAL A 87 4.86 5.12 -7.13
C VAL A 87 4.06 3.90 -6.70
N LEU A 88 2.94 3.58 -7.39
CA LEU A 88 2.04 2.50 -6.99
C LEU A 88 2.51 1.11 -7.44
N SER A 89 3.40 1.02 -8.44
CA SER A 89 3.79 -0.30 -8.98
C SER A 89 5.29 -0.43 -9.25
N THR A 90 5.90 0.39 -10.10
CA THR A 90 7.29 0.18 -10.55
C THR A 90 8.28 0.32 -9.40
N SER A 91 8.09 1.27 -8.48
CA SER A 91 8.94 1.42 -7.30
C SER A 91 8.81 0.21 -6.36
N VAL A 92 7.60 -0.34 -6.20
CA VAL A 92 7.35 -1.54 -5.41
C VAL A 92 8.09 -2.74 -5.98
N ILE A 93 8.08 -2.89 -7.33
CA ILE A 93 8.84 -3.94 -8.02
C ILE A 93 10.35 -3.73 -7.82
N ALA A 94 10.84 -2.49 -8.01
CA ALA A 94 12.25 -2.16 -7.89
C ALA A 94 12.77 -2.44 -6.48
N LEU A 95 12.10 -1.93 -5.43
CA LEU A 95 12.46 -2.19 -4.04
C LEU A 95 12.45 -3.69 -3.73
N SER A 96 11.39 -4.40 -4.12
CA SER A 96 11.31 -5.85 -3.89
C SER A 96 12.47 -6.58 -4.57
N LYS A 97 12.79 -6.21 -5.84
CA LYS A 97 13.87 -6.84 -6.62
C LYS A 97 15.24 -6.60 -6.01
N ILE A 98 15.48 -5.43 -5.43
CA ILE A 98 16.77 -5.05 -4.85
C ILE A 98 16.97 -5.71 -3.47
N PHE A 99 15.92 -5.82 -2.63
CA PHE A 99 16.04 -6.37 -1.28
C PHE A 99 15.92 -7.91 -1.21
N ILE A 100 15.26 -8.56 -2.16
CA ILE A 100 15.09 -10.03 -2.17
C ILE A 100 16.41 -10.81 -2.14
N PRO A 101 17.49 -10.43 -2.85
CA PRO A 101 18.77 -11.15 -2.77
C PRO A 101 19.31 -11.27 -1.34
N ASP A 102 19.35 -10.18 -0.57
CA ASP A 102 19.80 -10.20 0.81
C ASP A 102 18.88 -11.07 1.72
N MET A 103 17.58 -11.03 1.46
CA MET A 103 16.61 -11.89 2.15
C MET A 103 16.82 -13.38 1.81
N LEU A 104 17.19 -13.70 0.58
CA LEU A 104 17.49 -15.06 0.13
C LEU A 104 18.75 -15.61 0.83
N GLU A 105 19.81 -14.81 0.95
CA GLU A 105 21.02 -15.18 1.68
C GLU A 105 20.73 -15.54 3.12
N ARG A 106 19.89 -14.75 3.80
CA ARG A 106 19.45 -15.00 5.19
C ARG A 106 18.38 -16.08 5.30
N LYS A 107 17.77 -16.50 4.18
CA LYS A 107 16.58 -17.38 4.15
C LYS A 107 15.43 -16.85 5.01
N SER A 108 15.34 -15.54 5.14
CA SER A 108 14.35 -14.83 5.97
C SER A 108 14.06 -13.46 5.36
N GLY A 109 12.79 -13.15 5.18
CA GLY A 109 12.35 -11.84 4.71
C GLY A 109 10.82 -11.75 4.59
N LYS A 110 10.32 -10.55 4.76
CA LYS A 110 8.88 -10.27 4.63
C LYS A 110 8.68 -9.03 3.79
N ILE A 111 7.73 -9.10 2.88
CA ILE A 111 7.34 -7.98 2.02
C ILE A 111 5.88 -7.65 2.29
N MET A 112 5.59 -6.44 2.73
CA MET A 112 4.24 -5.91 2.87
C MET A 112 3.95 -4.97 1.70
N ILE A 113 2.87 -5.21 0.99
CA ILE A 113 2.43 -4.33 -0.12
C ILE A 113 1.05 -3.78 0.23
N ILE A 114 0.96 -2.45 0.39
CA ILE A 114 -0.33 -1.81 0.63
C ILE A 114 -1.10 -1.70 -0.67
N SER A 115 -2.04 -2.63 -0.84
CA SER A 115 -3.01 -2.67 -1.90
C SER A 115 -4.30 -1.92 -1.50
N SER A 116 -5.47 -2.42 -1.86
CA SER A 116 -6.79 -1.86 -1.52
C SER A 116 -7.89 -2.89 -1.77
N VAL A 117 -9.05 -2.73 -1.13
CA VAL A 117 -10.28 -3.45 -1.54
C VAL A 117 -10.71 -3.08 -2.96
N ALA A 118 -10.24 -1.95 -3.51
CA ALA A 118 -10.46 -1.56 -4.90
C ALA A 118 -9.91 -2.60 -5.89
N SER A 119 -8.92 -3.41 -5.49
CA SER A 119 -8.38 -4.51 -6.29
C SER A 119 -9.38 -5.65 -6.54
N PHE A 120 -10.48 -5.69 -5.80
CA PHE A 120 -11.56 -6.68 -5.96
C PHE A 120 -12.86 -6.05 -6.45
N ALA A 121 -12.94 -4.70 -6.45
CA ALA A 121 -14.13 -3.95 -6.80
C ALA A 121 -14.33 -3.87 -8.31
N PRO A 122 -15.56 -3.65 -8.79
CA PRO A 122 -15.82 -3.25 -10.16
C PRO A 122 -15.07 -1.97 -10.54
N PRO A 123 -14.81 -1.72 -11.84
CA PRO A 123 -14.16 -0.51 -12.30
C PRO A 123 -14.82 0.77 -11.77
N SER A 124 -14.00 1.77 -11.41
CA SER A 124 -14.44 3.08 -10.95
C SER A 124 -14.50 4.06 -12.11
N THR A 125 -15.38 5.05 -12.02
CA THR A 125 -15.46 6.17 -12.97
C THR A 125 -14.42 7.25 -12.70
N LEU A 126 -13.84 7.26 -11.48
CA LEU A 126 -12.69 8.09 -11.11
C LEU A 126 -11.50 7.20 -10.80
N GLN A 127 -10.30 7.75 -10.94
CA GLN A 127 -9.06 7.03 -10.63
C GLN A 127 -8.97 5.71 -11.41
N VAL A 128 -9.12 5.80 -12.74
CA VAL A 128 -9.27 4.64 -13.64
C VAL A 128 -8.15 3.62 -13.46
N LEU A 129 -6.91 4.06 -13.22
CA LEU A 129 -5.75 3.18 -13.05
C LEU A 129 -5.60 2.65 -11.62
N TYR A 130 -6.23 3.27 -10.61
CA TYR A 130 -6.01 2.87 -9.21
C TYR A 130 -6.42 1.41 -8.94
N GLY A 131 -7.64 1.03 -9.27
CA GLY A 131 -8.11 -0.36 -9.13
C GLY A 131 -7.25 -1.38 -9.89
N PRO A 132 -7.00 -1.17 -11.19
CA PRO A 132 -6.10 -1.99 -11.99
C PRO A 132 -4.70 -2.14 -11.39
N LEU A 133 -4.06 -1.04 -10.95
CA LEU A 133 -2.75 -1.08 -10.32
C LEU A 133 -2.77 -1.85 -8.98
N LYS A 134 -3.79 -1.67 -8.16
CA LYS A 134 -3.94 -2.44 -6.93
C LYS A 134 -4.20 -3.93 -7.19
N THR A 135 -4.91 -4.26 -8.26
CA THR A 135 -5.07 -5.67 -8.72
C THR A 135 -3.73 -6.26 -9.18
N PHE A 136 -2.95 -5.49 -9.94
CA PHE A 136 -1.60 -5.87 -10.34
C PHE A 136 -0.72 -6.14 -9.12
N MET A 137 -0.76 -5.28 -8.09
CA MET A 137 0.00 -5.47 -6.86
C MET A 137 -0.41 -6.73 -6.09
N ASN A 138 -1.69 -7.08 -6.05
CA ASN A 138 -2.13 -8.35 -5.46
C ASN A 138 -1.52 -9.55 -6.20
N ARG A 139 -1.56 -9.54 -7.54
CA ARG A 139 -0.98 -10.62 -8.35
C ARG A 139 0.53 -10.68 -8.26
N PHE A 140 1.19 -9.53 -8.16
CA PHE A 140 2.63 -9.48 -7.92
C PHE A 140 2.99 -10.10 -6.57
N SER A 141 2.24 -9.77 -5.50
CA SER A 141 2.42 -10.39 -4.18
C SER A 141 2.22 -11.90 -4.21
N ASP A 142 1.19 -12.39 -4.92
CA ASP A 142 0.96 -13.83 -5.12
C ASP A 142 2.15 -14.49 -5.83
N ALA A 143 2.67 -13.87 -6.90
CA ALA A 143 3.82 -14.37 -7.64
C ALA A 143 5.10 -14.42 -6.79
N LEU A 144 5.33 -13.42 -5.92
CA LEU A 144 6.44 -13.46 -4.96
C LEU A 144 6.31 -14.66 -4.00
N ASN A 145 5.11 -14.92 -3.48
CA ASN A 145 4.88 -16.08 -2.60
C ASN A 145 5.16 -17.41 -3.31
N VAL A 146 4.68 -17.57 -4.55
CA VAL A 146 4.93 -18.80 -5.32
C VAL A 146 6.43 -19.05 -5.50
N ASN A 147 7.20 -17.98 -5.78
CA ASN A 147 8.62 -18.11 -6.11
C ASN A 147 9.55 -18.17 -4.87
N TYR A 148 9.13 -17.57 -3.74
CA TYR A 148 10.08 -17.31 -2.64
C TYR A 148 9.62 -17.80 -1.27
N LYS A 149 8.34 -18.14 -1.06
CA LYS A 149 7.84 -18.55 0.26
C LYS A 149 8.54 -19.80 0.78
N HIS A 150 8.80 -20.76 -0.09
CA HIS A 150 9.56 -21.98 0.25
C HIS A 150 11.05 -21.72 0.53
N LYS A 151 11.55 -20.51 0.23
CA LYS A 151 12.91 -20.05 0.51
C LYS A 151 12.99 -19.13 1.74
N GLY A 152 11.90 -19.05 2.52
CA GLY A 152 11.84 -18.25 3.72
C GLY A 152 11.37 -16.79 3.54
N ILE A 153 10.96 -16.38 2.32
CA ILE A 153 10.51 -15.01 2.05
C ILE A 153 9.01 -15.03 1.74
N SER A 154 8.23 -14.25 2.48
CA SER A 154 6.79 -14.13 2.26
C SER A 154 6.38 -12.72 1.84
N SER A 155 5.32 -12.62 1.04
CA SER A 155 4.71 -11.36 0.66
C SER A 155 3.26 -11.31 1.13
N THR A 156 2.85 -10.18 1.73
CA THR A 156 1.48 -9.92 2.19
C THR A 156 0.89 -8.75 1.43
N ALA A 157 -0.16 -9.00 0.66
CA ALA A 157 -0.99 -7.94 0.09
C ALA A 157 -2.01 -7.47 1.15
N VAL A 158 -1.83 -6.25 1.64
CA VAL A 158 -2.76 -5.62 2.58
C VAL A 158 -3.79 -4.83 1.79
N CYS A 159 -5.06 -5.18 1.92
CA CYS A 159 -6.17 -4.63 1.13
C CYS A 159 -7.16 -3.89 2.05
N PRO A 160 -6.82 -2.68 2.54
CA PRO A 160 -7.72 -1.91 3.38
C PRO A 160 -8.90 -1.34 2.59
N GLY A 161 -10.00 -1.09 3.30
CA GLY A 161 -11.10 -0.27 2.83
C GLY A 161 -10.83 1.22 3.03
N PHE A 162 -11.87 1.98 3.38
CA PHE A 162 -11.74 3.41 3.67
C PHE A 162 -11.07 3.62 5.04
N VAL A 163 -9.84 4.09 5.03
CA VAL A 163 -9.06 4.39 6.26
C VAL A 163 -8.99 5.89 6.46
N VAL A 164 -9.25 6.35 7.68
CA VAL A 164 -9.13 7.77 8.04
C VAL A 164 -7.65 8.14 8.13
N THR A 165 -7.14 8.79 7.08
CA THR A 165 -5.74 9.23 6.93
C THR A 165 -5.67 10.44 6.00
N GLU A 166 -4.49 11.05 5.85
CA GLU A 166 -4.24 12.11 4.86
C GLU A 166 -4.31 11.63 3.39
N PHE A 167 -4.48 10.32 3.12
CA PHE A 167 -4.52 9.78 1.77
C PHE A 167 -5.59 10.44 0.90
N HIS A 168 -6.80 10.61 1.44
CA HIS A 168 -7.93 11.17 0.68
C HIS A 168 -7.74 12.66 0.41
N THR A 169 -7.19 13.39 1.38
CA THR A 169 -6.85 14.81 1.22
C THR A 169 -5.74 14.99 0.18
N SER A 170 -4.66 14.22 0.30
CA SER A 170 -3.52 14.28 -0.64
C SER A 170 -3.87 13.78 -2.05
N SER A 171 -4.89 12.94 -2.18
CA SER A 171 -5.43 12.46 -3.46
C SER A 171 -6.53 13.36 -4.03
N GLY A 172 -6.88 14.48 -3.36
CA GLY A 172 -7.92 15.41 -3.82
C GLY A 172 -9.34 14.83 -3.83
N VAL A 173 -9.61 13.78 -3.04
CA VAL A 173 -10.92 13.09 -2.97
C VAL A 173 -11.53 13.10 -1.57
N GLN A 174 -11.19 14.11 -0.76
CA GLN A 174 -11.69 14.24 0.61
C GLN A 174 -13.21 14.30 0.68
N ASP A 175 -13.86 15.08 -0.22
CA ASP A 175 -15.33 15.19 -0.27
C ASP A 175 -16.02 13.85 -0.49
N ALA A 176 -15.38 12.95 -1.26
CA ALA A 176 -15.89 11.59 -1.45
C ALA A 176 -15.74 10.75 -0.19
N MET A 177 -14.61 10.92 0.53
CA MET A 177 -14.37 10.27 1.82
C MET A 177 -15.36 10.73 2.89
N ASP A 178 -15.70 12.02 2.91
CA ASP A 178 -16.63 12.58 3.90
C ASP A 178 -18.02 11.99 3.76
N LYS A 179 -18.45 11.64 2.55
CA LYS A 179 -19.73 10.98 2.25
C LYS A 179 -19.76 9.49 2.60
N VAL A 180 -18.61 8.87 2.89
CA VAL A 180 -18.56 7.47 3.31
C VAL A 180 -19.19 7.34 4.71
N PRO A 181 -20.15 6.43 4.91
CA PRO A 181 -20.77 6.22 6.23
C PRO A 181 -19.71 5.88 7.29
N ALA A 182 -19.88 6.41 8.50
CA ALA A 182 -18.91 6.23 9.59
C ALA A 182 -18.60 4.75 9.88
N PHE A 183 -19.59 3.86 9.77
CA PHE A 183 -19.40 2.42 10.00
C PHE A 183 -18.50 1.74 8.95
N MET A 184 -18.28 2.37 7.79
CA MET A 184 -17.35 1.89 6.74
C MET A 184 -15.94 2.45 6.92
N LYS A 185 -15.75 3.47 7.74
CA LYS A 185 -14.45 4.07 8.00
C LYS A 185 -13.66 3.22 8.98
N LEU A 186 -12.40 2.98 8.67
CA LEU A 186 -11.47 2.23 9.52
C LEU A 186 -10.50 3.18 10.21
N ASN A 187 -10.09 2.82 11.42
CA ASN A 187 -9.02 3.50 12.13
C ASN A 187 -7.65 3.05 11.57
N ALA A 188 -6.74 3.99 11.33
CA ALA A 188 -5.43 3.71 10.76
C ALA A 188 -4.56 2.81 11.65
N LYS A 189 -4.65 2.98 12.99
CA LYS A 189 -3.89 2.18 13.96
C LYS A 189 -4.33 0.71 13.92
N ASP A 190 -5.64 0.46 13.87
CA ASP A 190 -6.18 -0.91 13.81
C ASP A 190 -5.80 -1.59 12.49
N VAL A 191 -5.89 -0.86 11.38
CA VAL A 191 -5.46 -1.34 10.06
C VAL A 191 -3.97 -1.70 10.07
N ALA A 192 -3.12 -0.84 10.63
CA ALA A 192 -1.69 -1.08 10.73
C ALA A 192 -1.39 -2.30 11.61
N ALA A 193 -2.08 -2.45 12.75
CA ALA A 193 -1.92 -3.60 13.64
C ALA A 193 -2.28 -4.92 12.95
N GLU A 194 -3.43 -4.99 12.26
CA GLU A 194 -3.84 -6.18 11.50
C GLU A 194 -2.85 -6.48 10.35
N ALA A 195 -2.36 -5.44 9.66
CA ALA A 195 -1.40 -5.57 8.56
C ALA A 195 -0.05 -6.14 9.02
N VAL A 196 0.51 -5.58 10.10
CA VAL A 196 1.76 -6.04 10.70
C VAL A 196 1.62 -7.49 11.16
N GLU A 197 0.57 -7.83 11.89
CA GLU A 197 0.33 -9.20 12.36
C GLU A 197 0.22 -10.20 11.20
N ALA A 198 -0.52 -9.84 10.15
CA ALA A 198 -0.66 -10.69 8.97
C ALA A 198 0.69 -10.91 8.26
N THR A 199 1.51 -9.84 8.16
CA THR A 199 2.83 -9.89 7.52
C THR A 199 3.79 -10.75 8.34
N LEU A 200 3.86 -10.53 9.64
CA LEU A 200 4.73 -11.32 10.53
C LEU A 200 4.33 -12.80 10.55
N SER A 201 3.03 -13.08 10.43
CA SER A 201 2.49 -14.45 10.30
C SER A 201 2.54 -15.03 8.89
N SER A 202 3.21 -14.37 7.93
CA SER A 202 3.36 -14.83 6.53
C SER A 202 2.03 -15.16 5.81
N LYS A 203 0.97 -14.41 6.11
CA LYS A 203 -0.32 -14.49 5.41
C LYS A 203 -0.19 -13.83 4.03
N SER A 204 -0.70 -14.46 2.99
CA SER A 204 -0.66 -13.90 1.63
C SER A 204 -1.55 -12.66 1.47
N TYR A 205 -2.65 -12.60 2.22
CA TYR A 205 -3.59 -11.47 2.20
C TYR A 205 -3.96 -11.02 3.60
N CYS A 206 -4.11 -9.70 3.76
CA CYS A 206 -4.74 -9.07 4.90
C CYS A 206 -5.84 -8.13 4.40
N ILE A 207 -7.09 -8.37 4.80
CA ILE A 207 -8.22 -7.49 4.55
C ILE A 207 -8.68 -6.98 5.92
N PRO A 208 -8.24 -5.77 6.35
CA PRO A 208 -8.55 -5.26 7.67
C PRO A 208 -10.06 -5.01 7.86
N GLY A 209 -10.56 -5.39 9.03
CA GLY A 209 -11.94 -5.22 9.41
C GLY A 209 -12.89 -6.31 8.89
N LYS A 210 -13.71 -6.89 9.81
CA LYS A 210 -14.63 -8.01 9.49
C LYS A 210 -15.60 -7.69 8.36
N ARG A 211 -16.11 -6.44 8.29
CA ARG A 211 -17.05 -5.99 7.25
C ARG A 211 -16.41 -6.03 5.86
N TYR A 212 -15.19 -5.55 5.74
CA TYR A 212 -14.47 -5.59 4.45
C TYR A 212 -14.12 -7.01 4.02
N ARG A 213 -13.82 -7.91 4.96
CA ARG A 213 -13.65 -9.35 4.65
C ARG A 213 -14.91 -9.94 4.03
N ALA A 214 -16.09 -9.64 4.61
CA ALA A 214 -17.36 -10.10 4.05
C ALA A 214 -17.65 -9.48 2.68
N ILE A 215 -17.42 -8.18 2.50
CA ILE A 215 -17.60 -7.48 1.22
C ILE A 215 -16.70 -8.09 0.13
N VAL A 216 -15.42 -8.27 0.42
CA VAL A 216 -14.46 -8.86 -0.54
C VAL A 216 -14.81 -10.31 -0.84
N PHE A 217 -15.26 -11.07 0.14
CA PHE A 217 -15.76 -12.44 -0.09
C PHE A 217 -16.92 -12.44 -1.09
N LEU A 218 -17.92 -11.57 -0.90
CA LEU A 218 -19.03 -11.42 -1.84
C LEU A 218 -18.56 -11.00 -3.22
N MET A 219 -17.67 -10.01 -3.33
CA MET A 219 -17.09 -9.57 -4.62
C MET A 219 -16.38 -10.68 -5.37
N LYS A 220 -15.68 -11.56 -4.68
CA LYS A 220 -14.95 -12.68 -5.29
C LYS A 220 -15.85 -13.81 -5.78
N TYR A 221 -16.89 -14.14 -5.02
CA TYR A 221 -17.67 -15.36 -5.25
C TYR A 221 -19.05 -15.11 -5.85
N THR A 222 -19.47 -13.84 -5.96
CA THR A 222 -20.75 -13.46 -6.58
C THR A 222 -20.59 -12.36 -7.64
N PRO A 223 -19.72 -12.54 -8.65
CA PRO A 223 -19.42 -11.47 -9.61
C PRO A 223 -20.66 -11.01 -10.40
N PHE A 224 -21.64 -11.89 -10.63
CA PHE A 224 -22.88 -11.55 -11.30
C PHE A 224 -23.76 -10.60 -10.48
N ILE A 225 -23.90 -10.87 -9.19
CA ILE A 225 -24.65 -10.00 -8.26
C ILE A 225 -23.96 -8.65 -8.14
N MET A 226 -22.64 -8.63 -8.09
CA MET A 226 -21.86 -7.39 -8.03
C MET A 226 -21.99 -6.54 -9.29
N LYS A 227 -22.09 -7.16 -10.48
CA LYS A 227 -22.33 -6.43 -11.74
C LYS A 227 -23.70 -5.77 -11.75
N LEU A 228 -24.71 -6.42 -11.19
CA LEU A 228 -26.06 -5.85 -11.03
C LEU A 228 -26.06 -4.67 -10.04
N LEU A 229 -25.37 -4.82 -8.91
CA LEU A 229 -25.25 -3.79 -7.88
C LEU A 229 -24.34 -2.62 -8.30
N SER A 230 -23.35 -2.85 -9.17
CA SER A 230 -22.45 -1.77 -9.64
C SER A 230 -23.20 -0.74 -10.49
N ASN A 231 -24.17 -1.17 -11.30
CA ASN A 231 -24.99 -0.27 -12.11
C ASN A 231 -25.86 0.66 -11.24
N THR A 232 -26.24 0.22 -10.05
CA THR A 232 -27.02 1.01 -9.09
C THR A 232 -26.11 1.86 -8.18
N LEU A 233 -24.92 1.40 -7.83
CA LEU A 233 -24.00 2.07 -6.91
C LEU A 233 -23.09 3.10 -7.61
N SER A 234 -22.68 2.86 -8.86
CA SER A 234 -21.85 3.78 -9.63
C SER A 234 -22.63 4.98 -10.18
N GLY A 235 -23.91 4.83 -10.48
CA GLY A 235 -24.76 5.90 -11.00
C GLY A 235 -25.06 7.04 -10.01
N GLY A 236 -24.93 6.80 -8.69
CA GLY A 236 -25.33 7.76 -7.67
C GLY A 236 -24.21 8.57 -7.02
N ARG A 237 -22.95 8.11 -7.08
CA ARG A 237 -21.85 8.75 -6.33
C ARG A 237 -21.00 9.74 -7.13
N TYR A 238 -20.98 9.63 -8.46
CA TYR A 238 -20.07 10.40 -9.33
C TYR A 238 -20.75 10.98 -10.58
N ALA A 239 -22.05 10.83 -10.72
CA ALA A 239 -22.79 11.55 -11.74
C ALA A 239 -22.92 13.02 -11.31
N LYS A 240 -21.95 13.86 -11.66
CA LYS A 240 -22.22 15.28 -11.86
C LYS A 240 -23.02 15.41 -13.17
N LYS A 241 -24.24 15.95 -13.06
CA LYS A 241 -24.92 16.57 -14.19
C LYS A 241 -24.09 17.74 -14.68
#